data_1ac0e99b93ffb712ce5c52486adc3ff8
#
_entry.id   1ac0e99b93ffb712ce5c52486adc3ff8
#
_cell.length_a   1.000
_cell.length_b   1.000
_cell.length_c   1.000
_cell.angle_alpha   90.00
_cell.angle_beta   90.00
_cell.angle_gamma   90.00
#
_symmetry.space_group_name_H-M   'P 1'
#
loop_
_entity.id
_entity.type
_entity.pdbx_description
1 polymer ?
#
loop_
_entity_poly.entity_id
_entity_poly.type
_entity_poly.pdbx_seq_one_letter_code
_entity_poly.pdbx_strand_id
1 'polypeptide(L)'
;MIASAPAPCTAFVLVTDAGYFPKAARTIADLRASGAWDGDVALLSVGFSPPRDFLDAARVTCREVAHIDTDRLVAALREKPIRPMPDNRHFGKLVQWDKLQVFDPWIRQWERVIYLDAGLRVLDSVDALLEVEWRGRLTAPDDALPGDNGRRFRCQIDLEADPAVRDRLLADFGEHILGARYFLNCMWIVDTSLVDACSRADLEDGMNRYPISLTNEMGIMNLYFHFRHRAWRPLPERDARGKLIFGWSELNYPGTTWRDFRLLKYPVTAP
;
A
#
# COMPACT_ATOMS: atom_id res chain seq x y z
N MET A 1 32.95 7.07 22.45
CA MET A 1 32.03 7.51 21.38
C MET A 1 31.52 6.24 20.72
N ILE A 2 30.25 5.91 20.90
CA ILE A 2 29.60 4.79 20.18
C ILE A 2 29.36 5.34 18.77
N ALA A 3 30.01 4.76 17.75
CA ALA A 3 29.71 5.09 16.37
C ALA A 3 28.23 4.85 16.13
N SER A 4 27.49 5.86 15.66
CA SER A 4 26.10 5.66 15.25
C SER A 4 26.07 4.63 14.13
N ALA A 5 25.17 3.65 14.21
CA ALA A 5 24.96 2.70 13.13
C ALA A 5 24.69 3.49 11.83
N PRO A 6 25.20 3.03 10.67
CA PRO A 6 24.89 3.69 9.40
C PRO A 6 23.38 3.76 9.21
N ALA A 7 22.91 4.83 8.57
CA ALA A 7 21.49 4.97 8.25
C ALA A 7 21.03 3.78 7.39
N PRO A 8 19.82 3.22 7.64
CA PRO A 8 19.34 2.08 6.88
C PRO A 8 19.20 2.43 5.40
N CYS A 9 19.62 1.51 4.53
CA CYS A 9 19.41 1.66 3.10
C CYS A 9 17.90 1.65 2.81
N THR A 10 17.35 2.80 2.41
CA THR A 10 15.91 3.03 2.25
C THR A 10 15.58 3.45 0.82
N ALA A 11 14.51 2.90 0.24
CA ALA A 11 13.95 3.39 -1.01
C ALA A 11 12.47 3.74 -0.88
N PHE A 12 12.04 4.75 -1.66
CA PHE A 12 10.62 4.91 -1.98
C PHE A 12 10.28 4.10 -3.22
N VAL A 13 9.18 3.36 -3.17
CA VAL A 13 8.74 2.50 -4.27
C VAL A 13 7.33 2.87 -4.71
N LEU A 14 7.12 2.97 -6.01
CA LEU A 14 5.81 3.17 -6.63
C LEU A 14 5.56 2.06 -7.66
N VAL A 15 4.30 1.71 -7.85
CA VAL A 15 3.85 0.80 -8.91
C VAL A 15 2.88 1.57 -9.81
N THR A 16 3.05 1.46 -11.13
CA THR A 16 2.18 2.16 -12.08
C THR A 16 2.13 1.45 -13.43
N ASP A 17 0.99 1.52 -14.08
CA ASP A 17 0.82 1.28 -15.50
C ASP A 17 0.91 2.59 -16.32
N ALA A 18 0.79 2.51 -17.63
CA ALA A 18 0.82 3.68 -18.52
C ALA A 18 -0.27 4.70 -18.18
N GLY A 19 -1.47 4.25 -17.79
CA GLY A 19 -2.62 5.12 -17.48
C GLY A 19 -2.44 5.92 -16.19
N TYR A 20 -1.77 5.34 -15.21
CA TYR A 20 -1.49 5.99 -13.92
C TYR A 20 -0.12 6.67 -13.88
N PHE A 21 0.74 6.50 -14.89
CA PHE A 21 2.09 7.09 -14.92
C PHE A 21 2.12 8.60 -14.66
N PRO A 22 1.24 9.45 -15.24
CA PRO A 22 1.26 10.88 -14.93
C PRO A 22 1.06 11.19 -13.44
N LYS A 23 0.28 10.37 -12.73
CA LYS A 23 0.08 10.50 -11.28
C LYS A 23 1.30 10.04 -10.50
N ALA A 24 1.94 8.93 -10.92
CA ALA A 24 3.19 8.47 -10.33
C ALA A 24 4.31 9.50 -10.51
N ALA A 25 4.45 10.06 -11.71
CA ALA A 25 5.41 11.12 -11.99
C ALA A 25 5.22 12.34 -11.09
N ARG A 26 3.98 12.75 -10.83
CA ARG A 26 3.66 13.83 -9.90
C ARG A 26 4.06 13.46 -8.46
N THR A 27 3.73 12.26 -8.00
CA THR A 27 4.13 11.81 -6.65
C THR A 27 5.65 11.81 -6.49
N ILE A 28 6.40 11.38 -7.52
CA ILE A 28 7.86 11.41 -7.53
C ILE A 28 8.39 12.85 -7.51
N ALA A 29 7.80 13.75 -8.28
CA ALA A 29 8.17 15.16 -8.27
C ALA A 29 7.91 15.80 -6.89
N ASP A 30 6.74 15.53 -6.29
CA ASP A 30 6.43 15.99 -4.92
C ASP A 30 7.45 15.43 -3.91
N LEU A 31 7.83 14.15 -4.04
CA LEU A 31 8.80 13.50 -3.16
C LEU A 31 10.18 14.16 -3.22
N ARG A 32 10.63 14.55 -4.42
CA ARG A 32 11.88 15.27 -4.63
C ARG A 32 11.83 16.72 -4.13
N ALA A 33 10.73 17.43 -4.44
CA ALA A 33 10.58 18.85 -4.12
C ALA A 33 10.15 19.08 -2.67
N SER A 34 8.90 18.76 -2.35
CA SER A 34 8.30 19.01 -1.03
C SER A 34 8.80 18.01 0.01
N GLY A 35 8.97 16.74 -0.39
CA GLY A 35 9.46 15.66 0.45
C GLY A 35 10.91 15.78 0.85
N ALA A 36 11.69 16.57 0.11
CA ALA A 36 13.13 16.76 0.28
C ALA A 36 13.94 15.45 0.28
N TRP A 37 13.45 14.44 -0.47
CA TRP A 37 14.07 13.12 -0.53
C TRP A 37 15.12 13.04 -1.65
N ASP A 38 16.37 12.82 -1.29
CA ASP A 38 17.49 12.68 -2.23
C ASP A 38 17.95 11.23 -2.44
N GLY A 39 17.45 10.28 -1.64
CA GLY A 39 17.81 8.88 -1.71
C GLY A 39 17.11 8.13 -2.86
N ASP A 40 17.13 6.81 -2.80
CA ASP A 40 16.62 5.92 -3.85
C ASP A 40 15.11 6.07 -4.05
N VAL A 41 14.71 6.13 -5.31
CA VAL A 41 13.31 6.00 -5.76
C VAL A 41 13.27 4.91 -6.82
N ALA A 42 12.41 3.92 -6.63
CA ALA A 42 12.21 2.85 -7.59
C ALA A 42 10.78 2.86 -8.12
N LEU A 43 10.65 2.68 -9.43
CA LEU A 43 9.38 2.59 -10.13
C LEU A 43 9.21 1.21 -10.73
N LEU A 44 8.19 0.47 -10.31
CA LEU A 44 7.72 -0.72 -11.02
C LEU A 44 6.76 -0.28 -12.10
N SER A 45 7.19 -0.33 -13.34
CA SER A 45 6.37 0.00 -14.52
C SER A 45 5.74 -1.28 -15.07
N VAL A 46 4.42 -1.33 -15.06
CA VAL A 46 3.66 -2.52 -15.38
C VAL A 46 3.18 -2.45 -16.83
N GLY A 47 3.73 -3.30 -17.68
CA GLY A 47 3.32 -3.42 -19.09
C GLY A 47 3.67 -2.22 -19.97
N PHE A 48 4.59 -1.34 -19.54
CA PHE A 48 5.04 -0.20 -20.36
C PHE A 48 6.45 0.26 -19.95
N SER A 49 7.12 1.00 -20.87
CA SER A 49 8.41 1.64 -20.60
C SER A 49 8.22 3.14 -20.41
N PRO A 50 8.53 3.69 -19.21
CA PRO A 50 8.47 5.12 -18.95
C PRO A 50 9.51 5.91 -19.79
N PRO A 51 9.28 7.21 -20.10
CA PRO A 51 10.23 8.06 -20.80
C PRO A 51 11.59 8.12 -20.07
N ARG A 52 12.67 7.86 -20.79
CA ARG A 52 14.02 7.78 -20.23
C ARG A 52 14.47 9.10 -19.59
N ASP A 53 14.22 10.22 -20.27
CA ASP A 53 14.53 11.58 -19.80
C ASP A 53 13.82 11.88 -18.46
N PHE A 54 12.62 11.40 -18.25
CA PHE A 54 11.96 11.52 -16.95
C PHE A 54 12.71 10.71 -15.88
N LEU A 55 13.05 9.45 -16.17
CA LEU A 55 13.75 8.59 -15.22
C LEU A 55 15.10 9.19 -14.80
N ASP A 56 15.86 9.68 -15.77
CA ASP A 56 17.17 10.27 -15.53
C ASP A 56 17.07 11.60 -14.76
N ALA A 57 16.15 12.50 -15.15
CA ALA A 57 15.95 13.79 -14.49
C ALA A 57 15.43 13.63 -13.04
N ALA A 58 14.53 12.67 -12.79
CA ALA A 58 14.00 12.39 -11.47
C ALA A 58 14.86 11.43 -10.65
N ARG A 59 15.95 10.91 -11.21
CA ARG A 59 16.86 9.92 -10.58
C ARG A 59 16.08 8.70 -10.07
N VAL A 60 15.32 8.06 -10.98
CA VAL A 60 14.46 6.92 -10.68
C VAL A 60 15.04 5.64 -11.27
N THR A 61 15.23 4.62 -10.46
CA THR A 61 15.49 3.27 -10.92
C THR A 61 14.17 2.65 -11.37
N CYS A 62 14.08 2.28 -12.65
CA CYS A 62 12.88 1.66 -13.20
C CYS A 62 13.07 0.15 -13.36
N ARG A 63 12.08 -0.63 -12.95
CA ARG A 63 11.97 -2.04 -13.25
C ARG A 63 10.66 -2.30 -14.00
N GLU A 64 10.78 -2.73 -15.26
CA GLU A 64 9.63 -3.14 -16.05
C GLU A 64 9.20 -4.54 -15.64
N VAL A 65 7.89 -4.72 -15.45
CA VAL A 65 7.27 -5.98 -15.03
C VAL A 65 5.99 -6.22 -15.82
N ALA A 66 5.62 -7.49 -15.97
CA ALA A 66 4.31 -7.86 -16.51
C ALA A 66 3.21 -7.68 -15.45
N HIS A 67 1.95 -7.58 -15.87
CA HIS A 67 0.82 -7.66 -14.94
C HIS A 67 0.82 -8.99 -14.19
N ILE A 68 0.34 -8.96 -12.95
CA ILE A 68 0.01 -10.18 -12.21
C ILE A 68 -1.12 -10.91 -12.96
N ASP A 69 -0.97 -12.22 -13.09
CA ASP A 69 -2.00 -13.06 -13.69
C ASP A 69 -3.22 -13.13 -12.77
N THR A 70 -4.33 -12.57 -13.24
CA THR A 70 -5.61 -12.54 -12.53
C THR A 70 -6.68 -13.42 -13.17
N ASP A 71 -6.35 -14.24 -14.17
CA ASP A 71 -7.34 -15.02 -14.94
C ASP A 71 -8.14 -15.98 -14.05
N ARG A 72 -7.45 -16.65 -13.12
CA ARG A 72 -8.09 -17.54 -12.14
C ARG A 72 -9.03 -16.80 -11.19
N LEU A 73 -8.61 -15.64 -10.69
CA LEU A 73 -9.43 -14.76 -9.87
C LEU A 73 -10.67 -14.30 -10.64
N VAL A 74 -10.48 -13.80 -11.86
CA VAL A 74 -11.57 -13.32 -12.71
C VAL A 74 -12.56 -14.43 -13.03
N ALA A 75 -12.07 -15.66 -13.31
CA ALA A 75 -12.93 -16.83 -13.53
C ALA A 75 -13.79 -17.13 -12.28
N ALA A 76 -13.19 -17.14 -11.09
CA ALA A 76 -13.88 -17.36 -9.84
C ALA A 76 -14.95 -16.28 -9.57
N LEU A 77 -14.62 -15.00 -9.80
CA LEU A 77 -15.54 -13.88 -9.63
C LEU A 77 -16.71 -13.88 -10.64
N ARG A 78 -16.53 -14.46 -11.83
CA ARG A 78 -17.63 -14.67 -12.80
C ARG A 78 -18.55 -15.82 -12.40
N GLU A 79 -17.99 -16.87 -11.84
CA GLU A 79 -18.77 -18.03 -11.37
C GLU A 79 -19.56 -17.67 -10.10
N LYS A 80 -18.91 -16.99 -9.15
CA LYS A 80 -19.52 -16.58 -7.87
C LYS A 80 -19.25 -15.09 -7.65
N PRO A 81 -20.14 -14.22 -8.19
CA PRO A 81 -19.95 -12.78 -8.10
C PRO A 81 -19.98 -12.29 -6.65
N ILE A 82 -19.01 -11.48 -6.29
CA ILE A 82 -19.02 -10.71 -5.05
C ILE A 82 -19.85 -9.44 -5.22
N ARG A 83 -20.26 -8.86 -4.10
CA ARG A 83 -21.03 -7.62 -4.07
C ARG A 83 -20.34 -6.53 -4.93
N PRO A 84 -21.08 -5.94 -5.90
CA PRO A 84 -20.50 -4.92 -6.77
C PRO A 84 -20.07 -3.69 -5.97
N MET A 85 -18.86 -3.19 -6.29
CA MET A 85 -18.38 -1.92 -5.78
C MET A 85 -18.70 -0.80 -6.77
N PRO A 86 -18.98 0.44 -6.31
CA PRO A 86 -19.39 1.55 -7.19
C PRO A 86 -18.42 1.85 -8.33
N ASP A 87 -17.14 1.57 -8.13
CA ASP A 87 -16.06 1.83 -9.09
C ASP A 87 -15.69 0.59 -9.94
N ASN A 88 -16.49 -0.47 -9.88
CA ASN A 88 -16.29 -1.73 -10.61
C ASN A 88 -14.86 -2.30 -10.48
N ARG A 89 -14.22 -2.12 -9.32
CA ARG A 89 -12.78 -2.41 -9.13
C ARG A 89 -12.39 -3.86 -9.39
N HIS A 90 -13.31 -4.80 -9.20
CA HIS A 90 -13.05 -6.23 -9.35
C HIS A 90 -12.75 -6.65 -10.79
N PHE A 91 -13.21 -5.88 -11.78
CA PHE A 91 -12.96 -6.11 -13.19
C PHE A 91 -12.31 -4.90 -13.88
N GLY A 92 -12.61 -3.68 -13.42
CA GLY A 92 -12.12 -2.45 -14.02
C GLY A 92 -10.80 -1.91 -13.45
N LYS A 93 -10.32 -2.48 -12.32
CA LYS A 93 -9.09 -2.02 -11.65
C LYS A 93 -8.19 -3.20 -11.25
N LEU A 94 -8.07 -4.20 -12.11
CA LEU A 94 -7.21 -5.37 -11.86
C LEU A 94 -5.73 -4.98 -11.67
N VAL A 95 -5.30 -3.86 -12.26
CA VAL A 95 -3.96 -3.26 -12.04
C VAL A 95 -3.65 -2.99 -10.56
N GLN A 96 -4.64 -2.92 -9.68
CA GLN A 96 -4.39 -2.79 -8.24
C GLN A 96 -3.63 -3.99 -7.67
N TRP A 97 -3.82 -5.19 -8.24
CA TRP A 97 -3.10 -6.39 -7.83
C TRP A 97 -1.59 -6.30 -8.09
N ASP A 98 -1.17 -5.48 -9.05
CA ASP A 98 0.25 -5.31 -9.37
C ASP A 98 1.07 -4.72 -8.21
N LYS A 99 0.43 -4.13 -7.19
CA LYS A 99 1.10 -3.72 -5.94
C LYS A 99 1.79 -4.90 -5.23
N LEU A 100 1.27 -6.11 -5.39
CA LEU A 100 1.87 -7.30 -4.78
C LEU A 100 3.29 -7.56 -5.30
N GLN A 101 3.65 -7.02 -6.47
CA GLN A 101 4.99 -7.11 -7.04
C GLN A 101 6.07 -6.41 -6.21
N VAL A 102 5.67 -5.50 -5.31
CA VAL A 102 6.62 -4.89 -4.35
C VAL A 102 7.20 -5.95 -3.41
N PHE A 103 6.48 -7.06 -3.18
CA PHE A 103 6.93 -8.15 -2.30
C PHE A 103 7.72 -9.24 -3.04
N ASP A 104 8.29 -8.91 -4.20
CA ASP A 104 9.27 -9.74 -4.91
C ASP A 104 10.66 -9.60 -4.24
N PRO A 105 11.51 -10.64 -4.20
CA PRO A 105 12.83 -10.61 -3.56
C PRO A 105 13.76 -9.48 -4.01
N TRP A 106 13.51 -8.85 -5.17
CA TRP A 106 14.35 -7.74 -5.65
C TRP A 106 14.39 -6.54 -4.68
N ILE A 107 13.37 -6.34 -3.83
CA ILE A 107 13.36 -5.25 -2.83
C ILE A 107 14.39 -5.47 -1.71
N ARG A 108 14.95 -6.67 -1.59
CA ARG A 108 15.99 -7.01 -0.60
C ARG A 108 17.30 -6.24 -0.77
N GLN A 109 17.47 -5.53 -1.88
CA GLN A 109 18.59 -4.61 -2.07
C GLN A 109 18.54 -3.40 -1.11
N TRP A 110 17.38 -3.11 -0.53
CA TRP A 110 17.20 -2.14 0.54
C TRP A 110 16.81 -2.85 1.84
N GLU A 111 17.12 -2.24 2.98
CA GLU A 111 16.67 -2.75 4.29
C GLU A 111 15.22 -2.36 4.55
N ARG A 112 14.83 -1.15 4.08
CA ARG A 112 13.50 -0.57 4.24
C ARG A 112 12.97 -0.05 2.92
N VAL A 113 11.72 -0.38 2.65
CA VAL A 113 10.96 0.21 1.53
C VAL A 113 9.78 1.01 2.07
N ILE A 114 9.58 2.21 1.51
CA ILE A 114 8.40 3.05 1.73
C ILE A 114 7.62 3.08 0.42
N TYR A 115 6.49 2.40 0.40
CA TYR A 115 5.60 2.39 -0.75
C TYR A 115 4.68 3.59 -0.74
N LEU A 116 4.48 4.21 -1.89
CA LEU A 116 3.49 5.25 -2.12
C LEU A 116 2.63 4.92 -3.34
N ASP A 117 1.31 4.98 -3.19
CA ASP A 117 0.39 4.89 -4.33
C ASP A 117 0.62 6.02 -5.34
N ALA A 118 0.53 5.70 -6.61
CA ALA A 118 0.48 6.70 -7.68
C ALA A 118 -0.67 7.72 -7.42
N GLY A 119 -0.33 9.01 -7.37
CA GLY A 119 -1.25 10.12 -7.08
C GLY A 119 -1.42 10.46 -5.60
N LEU A 120 -0.70 9.82 -4.69
CA LEU A 120 -0.54 10.32 -3.34
C LEU A 120 0.33 11.58 -3.39
N ARG A 121 -0.13 12.67 -2.74
CA ARG A 121 0.62 13.93 -2.67
C ARG A 121 1.59 13.91 -1.50
N VAL A 122 2.84 14.30 -1.76
CA VAL A 122 3.84 14.56 -0.73
C VAL A 122 3.94 16.08 -0.55
N LEU A 123 3.48 16.56 0.60
CA LEU A 123 3.22 17.99 0.84
C LEU A 123 4.26 18.65 1.75
N ASP A 124 5.09 17.82 2.41
CA ASP A 124 6.15 18.28 3.32
C ASP A 124 7.23 17.21 3.45
N SER A 125 8.36 17.52 4.13
CA SER A 125 9.49 16.62 4.36
C SER A 125 9.04 15.22 4.79
N VAL A 126 9.66 14.19 4.20
CA VAL A 126 9.41 12.78 4.54
C VAL A 126 10.21 12.29 5.74
N ASP A 127 10.98 13.15 6.42
CA ASP A 127 11.82 12.79 7.58
C ASP A 127 11.02 12.02 8.63
N ALA A 128 9.78 12.46 8.89
CA ALA A 128 8.91 11.78 9.84
C ALA A 128 8.62 10.31 9.50
N LEU A 129 8.65 9.93 8.21
CA LEU A 129 8.51 8.53 7.79
C LEU A 129 9.80 7.73 8.06
N LEU A 130 10.95 8.42 8.02
CA LEU A 130 12.25 7.80 8.29
C LEU A 130 12.44 7.51 9.78
N GLU A 131 11.75 8.24 10.66
CA GLU A 131 11.77 8.07 12.11
C GLU A 131 10.84 6.93 12.60
N VAL A 132 9.91 6.48 11.75
CA VAL A 132 8.96 5.41 12.11
C VAL A 132 9.71 4.09 12.32
N GLU A 133 9.38 3.38 13.41
CA GLU A 133 9.89 2.02 13.67
C GLU A 133 9.38 1.05 12.60
N TRP A 134 10.31 0.34 11.96
CA TRP A 134 10.01 -0.48 10.80
C TRP A 134 10.55 -1.93 10.88
N ARG A 135 11.56 -2.20 11.76
CA ARG A 135 12.23 -3.50 11.78
C ARG A 135 11.28 -4.64 12.14
N GLY A 136 11.26 -5.68 11.29
CA GLY A 136 10.36 -6.83 11.39
C GLY A 136 8.88 -6.47 11.22
N ARG A 137 8.55 -5.32 10.59
CA ARG A 137 7.18 -4.78 10.55
C ARG A 137 6.78 -4.31 9.15
N LEU A 138 5.46 -4.29 8.94
CA LEU A 138 4.79 -3.49 7.94
C LEU A 138 4.00 -2.41 8.69
N THR A 139 4.41 -1.14 8.56
CA THR A 139 3.73 -0.01 9.19
C THR A 139 2.90 0.72 8.14
N ALA A 140 1.58 0.82 8.36
CA ALA A 140 0.64 1.41 7.42
C ALA A 140 -0.49 2.12 8.15
N PRO A 141 -1.17 3.11 7.52
CA PRO A 141 -2.29 3.82 8.14
C PRO A 141 -3.43 2.86 8.51
N ASP A 142 -4.02 3.09 9.67
CA ASP A 142 -5.20 2.37 10.12
C ASP A 142 -6.46 3.01 9.50
N ASP A 143 -7.33 2.23 8.84
CA ASP A 143 -8.56 2.75 8.21
C ASP A 143 -9.63 3.21 9.23
N ALA A 144 -9.45 2.89 10.49
CA ALA A 144 -10.33 3.39 11.54
C ALA A 144 -10.04 4.85 11.95
N LEU A 145 -8.91 5.44 11.53
CA LEU A 145 -8.54 6.81 11.85
C LEU A 145 -9.06 7.84 10.82
N PRO A 146 -9.29 9.11 11.19
CA PRO A 146 -9.17 9.68 12.54
C PRO A 146 -10.35 9.29 13.45
N GLY A 147 -10.06 9.15 14.74
CA GLY A 147 -11.02 8.60 15.69
C GLY A 147 -11.37 7.14 15.33
N ASP A 148 -12.25 6.51 16.07
CA ASP A 148 -12.77 5.19 15.66
C ASP A 148 -14.06 5.38 14.84
N ASN A 149 -13.92 5.28 13.51
CA ASN A 149 -15.05 5.39 12.57
C ASN A 149 -15.90 4.11 12.47
N GLY A 150 -15.62 3.10 13.29
CA GLY A 150 -16.33 1.82 13.33
C GLY A 150 -15.97 0.85 12.20
N ARG A 151 -15.06 1.20 11.29
CA ARG A 151 -14.64 0.28 10.23
C ARG A 151 -13.84 -0.88 10.80
N ARG A 152 -14.20 -2.08 10.34
CA ARG A 152 -13.56 -3.34 10.73
C ARG A 152 -13.29 -4.20 9.50
N PHE A 153 -12.41 -5.18 9.62
CA PHE A 153 -11.97 -6.02 8.49
C PHE A 153 -13.13 -6.69 7.75
N ARG A 154 -14.23 -6.98 8.43
CA ARG A 154 -15.50 -7.43 7.81
C ARG A 154 -15.90 -6.59 6.58
N CYS A 155 -15.58 -5.29 6.56
CA CYS A 155 -15.89 -4.41 5.42
C CYS A 155 -15.05 -4.71 4.17
N GLN A 156 -13.99 -5.50 4.30
CA GLN A 156 -13.06 -5.84 3.23
C GLN A 156 -13.38 -7.14 2.51
N ILE A 157 -14.32 -7.94 3.07
CA ILE A 157 -14.57 -9.30 2.62
C ILE A 157 -16.08 -9.49 2.38
N ASP A 158 -16.44 -10.14 1.28
CA ASP A 158 -17.82 -10.56 1.00
C ASP A 158 -18.04 -11.99 1.50
N LEU A 159 -18.59 -12.12 2.69
CA LEU A 159 -18.81 -13.42 3.33
C LEU A 159 -19.98 -14.21 2.73
N GLU A 160 -20.82 -13.55 1.93
CA GLU A 160 -22.03 -14.17 1.35
C GLU A 160 -21.78 -14.70 -0.07
N ALA A 161 -20.76 -14.21 -0.76
CA ALA A 161 -20.51 -14.53 -2.17
C ALA A 161 -20.17 -16.02 -2.40
N ASP A 162 -19.35 -16.60 -1.53
CA ASP A 162 -18.96 -18.02 -1.60
C ASP A 162 -18.84 -18.63 -0.19
N PRO A 163 -19.85 -19.38 0.28
CA PRO A 163 -19.82 -20.03 1.60
C PRO A 163 -18.61 -20.95 1.81
N ALA A 164 -18.16 -21.67 0.78
CA ALA A 164 -17.01 -22.57 0.91
C ALA A 164 -15.69 -21.79 1.08
N VAL A 165 -15.55 -20.66 0.41
CA VAL A 165 -14.39 -19.75 0.57
C VAL A 165 -14.46 -19.07 1.94
N ARG A 166 -15.64 -18.59 2.37
CA ARG A 166 -15.85 -18.04 3.70
C ARG A 166 -15.43 -19.02 4.79
N ASP A 167 -15.93 -20.26 4.73
CA ASP A 167 -15.68 -21.28 5.75
C ASP A 167 -14.18 -21.63 5.81
N ARG A 168 -13.51 -21.69 4.66
CA ARG A 168 -12.05 -21.84 4.56
C ARG A 168 -11.31 -20.64 5.19
N LEU A 169 -11.73 -19.42 4.88
CA LEU A 169 -11.13 -18.21 5.44
C LEU A 169 -11.25 -18.20 6.96
N LEU A 170 -12.43 -18.54 7.49
CA LEU A 170 -12.65 -18.57 8.93
C LEU A 170 -11.90 -19.73 9.62
N ALA A 171 -11.74 -20.87 8.93
CA ALA A 171 -10.91 -21.97 9.43
C ALA A 171 -9.42 -21.59 9.48
N ASP A 172 -8.92 -20.86 8.47
CA ASP A 172 -7.50 -20.50 8.35
C ASP A 172 -7.10 -19.33 9.27
N PHE A 173 -8.01 -18.39 9.57
CA PHE A 173 -7.72 -17.15 10.30
C PHE A 173 -8.52 -16.95 11.59
N GLY A 174 -9.64 -17.67 11.77
CA GLY A 174 -10.56 -17.48 12.90
C GLY A 174 -11.56 -16.33 12.68
N GLU A 175 -12.72 -16.42 13.32
CA GLU A 175 -13.80 -15.43 13.19
C GLU A 175 -13.44 -14.06 13.78
N HIS A 176 -12.53 -14.02 14.76
CA HIS A 176 -12.10 -12.79 15.44
C HIS A 176 -11.54 -11.72 14.50
N ILE A 177 -11.01 -12.12 13.32
CA ILE A 177 -10.48 -11.16 12.34
C ILE A 177 -11.54 -10.19 11.83
N LEU A 178 -12.81 -10.64 11.76
CA LEU A 178 -13.91 -9.84 11.21
C LEU A 178 -14.18 -8.57 12.02
N GLY A 179 -13.95 -8.63 13.35
CA GLY A 179 -14.09 -7.49 14.26
C GLY A 179 -12.81 -6.67 14.42
N ALA A 180 -11.70 -7.08 13.82
CA ALA A 180 -10.42 -6.41 13.98
C ALA A 180 -10.30 -5.14 13.12
N ARG A 181 -9.44 -4.21 13.54
CA ARG A 181 -8.98 -3.09 12.74
C ARG A 181 -8.13 -3.62 11.57
N TYR A 182 -7.90 -2.82 10.56
CA TYR A 182 -7.12 -3.18 9.38
C TYR A 182 -6.44 -1.95 8.78
N PHE A 183 -5.42 -2.18 7.96
CA PHE A 183 -4.66 -1.09 7.37
C PHE A 183 -5.10 -0.73 5.95
N LEU A 184 -4.91 0.56 5.62
CA LEU A 184 -4.95 1.05 4.25
C LEU A 184 -3.64 0.74 3.54
N ASN A 185 -3.73 0.34 2.27
CA ASN A 185 -2.58 -0.04 1.46
C ASN A 185 -2.15 1.01 0.42
N CYS A 186 -2.54 2.26 0.63
CA CYS A 186 -2.11 3.36 -0.25
C CYS A 186 -0.73 3.92 0.08
N MET A 187 -0.21 3.62 1.27
CA MET A 187 1.17 3.79 1.66
C MET A 187 1.52 2.78 2.77
N TRP A 188 2.75 2.30 2.79
CA TRP A 188 3.30 1.52 3.90
C TRP A 188 4.81 1.64 3.96
N ILE A 189 5.34 1.38 5.14
CA ILE A 189 6.77 1.23 5.42
C ILE A 189 6.99 -0.24 5.76
N VAL A 190 7.91 -0.91 5.10
CA VAL A 190 8.13 -2.35 5.28
C VAL A 190 9.61 -2.66 5.49
N ASP A 191 9.88 -3.55 6.46
CA ASP A 191 11.14 -4.28 6.53
C ASP A 191 11.18 -5.27 5.36
N THR A 192 12.16 -5.13 4.49
CA THR A 192 12.25 -5.97 3.29
C THR A 192 12.51 -7.45 3.61
N SER A 193 12.98 -7.76 4.83
CA SER A 193 13.13 -9.15 5.29
C SER A 193 11.80 -9.89 5.42
N LEU A 194 10.68 -9.18 5.52
CA LEU A 194 9.34 -9.80 5.56
C LEU A 194 9.00 -10.57 4.28
N VAL A 195 9.65 -10.26 3.15
CA VAL A 195 9.48 -11.02 1.90
C VAL A 195 9.90 -12.49 2.04
N ASP A 196 10.82 -12.80 2.95
CA ASP A 196 11.26 -14.16 3.21
C ASP A 196 10.14 -14.99 3.92
N ALA A 197 9.26 -14.31 4.66
CA ALA A 197 8.12 -14.93 5.36
C ALA A 197 6.79 -14.80 4.59
N CYS A 198 6.66 -13.78 3.73
CA CYS A 198 5.46 -13.48 2.96
C CYS A 198 5.86 -12.85 1.63
N SER A 199 6.10 -13.69 0.64
CA SER A 199 6.52 -13.29 -0.70
C SER A 199 5.34 -12.86 -1.58
N ARG A 200 5.65 -12.30 -2.76
CA ARG A 200 4.66 -12.07 -3.82
C ARG A 200 3.86 -13.33 -4.13
N ALA A 201 4.54 -14.47 -4.27
CA ALA A 201 3.87 -15.74 -4.59
C ALA A 201 2.85 -16.17 -3.53
N ASP A 202 3.15 -15.96 -2.24
CA ASP A 202 2.20 -16.23 -1.16
C ASP A 202 0.96 -15.32 -1.25
N LEU A 203 1.14 -14.06 -1.63
CA LEU A 203 0.04 -13.11 -1.79
C LEU A 203 -0.81 -13.41 -3.04
N GLU A 204 -0.19 -13.85 -4.15
CA GLU A 204 -0.88 -14.33 -5.35
C GLU A 204 -1.66 -15.63 -5.08
N ASP A 205 -1.11 -16.55 -4.29
CA ASP A 205 -1.86 -17.72 -3.81
C ASP A 205 -3.05 -17.28 -2.97
N GLY A 206 -2.86 -16.34 -2.05
CA GLY A 206 -3.94 -15.75 -1.25
C GLY A 206 -5.04 -15.11 -2.09
N MET A 207 -4.69 -14.36 -3.13
CA MET A 207 -5.61 -13.77 -4.10
C MET A 207 -6.52 -14.85 -4.70
N ASN A 208 -5.94 -15.95 -5.16
CA ASN A 208 -6.66 -17.04 -5.79
C ASN A 208 -7.40 -17.93 -4.80
N ARG A 209 -6.93 -18.02 -3.55
CA ARG A 209 -7.51 -18.84 -2.48
C ARG A 209 -8.75 -18.19 -1.84
N TYR A 210 -8.78 -16.83 -1.79
CA TYR A 210 -9.85 -16.05 -1.16
C TYR A 210 -10.39 -14.98 -2.13
N PRO A 211 -11.03 -15.38 -3.26
CA PRO A 211 -11.59 -14.49 -4.27
C PRO A 211 -12.87 -13.78 -3.77
N ILE A 212 -12.89 -13.35 -2.53
CA ILE A 212 -14.00 -12.65 -1.86
C ILE A 212 -13.56 -11.29 -1.28
N SER A 213 -12.38 -10.79 -1.68
CA SER A 213 -11.90 -9.47 -1.24
C SER A 213 -12.65 -8.36 -1.97
N LEU A 214 -13.35 -7.49 -1.22
CA LEU A 214 -14.06 -6.32 -1.76
C LEU A 214 -13.13 -5.18 -2.18
N THR A 215 -11.88 -5.22 -1.77
CA THR A 215 -10.90 -4.16 -1.98
C THR A 215 -9.64 -4.64 -2.69
N ASN A 216 -9.81 -5.67 -3.54
CA ASN A 216 -8.72 -6.29 -4.29
C ASN A 216 -7.55 -6.69 -3.35
N GLU A 217 -6.33 -6.25 -3.64
CA GLU A 217 -5.12 -6.62 -2.94
C GLU A 217 -5.11 -6.25 -1.45
N MET A 218 -5.81 -5.18 -1.04
CA MET A 218 -5.81 -4.72 0.35
C MET A 218 -6.35 -5.76 1.33
N GLY A 219 -7.44 -6.46 0.96
CA GLY A 219 -7.99 -7.53 1.79
C GLY A 219 -6.98 -8.65 1.99
N ILE A 220 -6.31 -9.08 0.92
CA ILE A 220 -5.30 -10.15 0.96
C ILE A 220 -4.06 -9.73 1.75
N MET A 221 -3.56 -8.52 1.55
CA MET A 221 -2.43 -8.00 2.31
C MET A 221 -2.72 -7.97 3.82
N ASN A 222 -3.94 -7.60 4.22
CA ASN A 222 -4.36 -7.65 5.62
C ASN A 222 -4.42 -9.08 6.15
N LEU A 223 -4.96 -10.05 5.38
CA LEU A 223 -4.96 -11.46 5.79
C LEU A 223 -3.56 -11.96 6.11
N TYR A 224 -2.59 -11.63 5.27
CA TYR A 224 -1.23 -12.13 5.42
C TYR A 224 -0.41 -11.30 6.41
N PHE A 225 -0.19 -10.02 6.19
CA PHE A 225 0.69 -9.21 7.05
C PHE A 225 0.10 -8.93 8.43
N HIS A 226 -1.21 -8.72 8.53
CA HIS A 226 -1.81 -8.43 9.83
C HIS A 226 -2.17 -9.71 10.59
N PHE A 227 -2.98 -10.61 9.99
CA PHE A 227 -3.55 -11.70 10.75
C PHE A 227 -2.64 -12.93 10.80
N ARG A 228 -1.99 -13.34 9.70
CA ARG A 228 -1.10 -14.51 9.67
C ARG A 228 0.25 -14.22 10.31
N HIS A 229 0.95 -13.18 9.83
CA HIS A 229 2.32 -12.88 10.28
C HIS A 229 2.37 -11.91 11.45
N ARG A 230 1.27 -11.25 11.82
CA ARG A 230 1.18 -10.26 12.91
C ARG A 230 2.22 -9.13 12.78
N ALA A 231 2.60 -8.83 11.55
CA ALA A 231 3.63 -7.87 11.23
C ALA A 231 3.12 -6.43 11.15
N TRP A 232 1.81 -6.21 10.94
CA TRP A 232 1.27 -4.87 10.85
C TRP A 232 1.36 -4.11 12.17
N ARG A 233 1.74 -2.84 12.03
CA ARG A 233 1.64 -1.81 13.09
C ARG A 233 0.99 -0.56 12.50
N PRO A 234 0.09 0.09 13.24
CA PRO A 234 -0.47 1.37 12.80
C PRO A 234 0.61 2.42 12.59
N LEU A 235 0.52 3.17 11.48
CA LEU A 235 1.32 4.36 11.29
C LEU A 235 0.91 5.38 12.37
N PRO A 236 1.85 6.05 13.05
CA PRO A 236 1.53 7.15 13.95
C PRO A 236 0.69 8.21 13.22
N GLU A 237 -0.37 8.71 13.86
CA GLU A 237 -1.23 9.73 13.25
C GLU A 237 -0.48 11.04 13.03
N ARG A 238 0.37 11.41 14.01
CA ARG A 238 1.16 12.63 13.98
C ARG A 238 2.64 12.38 14.22
N ASP A 239 3.45 13.23 13.66
CA ASP A 239 4.89 13.27 13.94
C ASP A 239 5.20 13.96 15.28
N ALA A 240 6.48 14.00 15.64
CA ALA A 240 6.97 14.64 16.85
C ALA A 240 6.68 16.16 16.92
N ARG A 241 6.37 16.79 15.79
CA ARG A 241 6.00 18.20 15.68
C ARG A 241 4.48 18.43 15.70
N GLY A 242 3.68 17.35 15.85
CA GLY A 242 2.22 17.39 15.87
C GLY A 242 1.56 17.44 14.49
N LYS A 243 2.33 17.40 13.38
CA LYS A 243 1.80 17.40 12.02
C LYS A 243 1.27 16.03 11.64
N LEU A 244 0.14 15.95 10.95
CA LEU A 244 -0.45 14.71 10.48
C LEU A 244 0.47 14.06 9.43
N ILE A 245 0.86 12.79 9.66
CA ILE A 245 1.75 12.07 8.76
C ILE A 245 1.02 11.69 7.49
N PHE A 246 -0.19 11.16 7.61
CA PHE A 246 -1.00 10.74 6.48
C PHE A 246 -2.46 11.13 6.68
N GLY A 247 -3.14 11.50 5.58
CA GLY A 247 -4.59 11.64 5.50
C GLY A 247 -5.15 11.06 4.21
N TRP A 248 -6.35 10.49 4.29
CA TRP A 248 -7.10 10.10 3.10
C TRP A 248 -7.61 11.32 2.34
N SER A 249 -8.21 12.26 3.06
CA SER A 249 -8.60 13.59 2.60
C SER A 249 -8.65 14.51 3.84
N GLU A 250 -8.36 15.80 3.67
CA GLU A 250 -8.54 16.79 4.74
C GLU A 250 -9.98 16.85 5.25
N LEU A 251 -10.96 16.48 4.44
CA LEU A 251 -12.37 16.41 4.83
C LEU A 251 -12.64 15.42 5.98
N ASN A 252 -11.77 14.44 6.17
CA ASN A 252 -11.86 13.50 7.28
C ASN A 252 -11.36 14.09 8.61
N TYR A 253 -10.72 15.28 8.58
CA TYR A 253 -10.10 15.94 9.72
C TYR A 253 -10.66 17.36 9.88
N PRO A 254 -11.77 17.54 10.60
CA PRO A 254 -12.41 18.86 10.73
C PRO A 254 -11.42 19.95 11.20
N GLY A 255 -11.47 21.09 10.54
CA GLY A 255 -10.61 22.25 10.86
C GLY A 255 -9.19 22.17 10.30
N THR A 256 -8.85 21.15 9.51
CA THR A 256 -7.54 21.04 8.85
C THR A 256 -7.60 21.50 7.39
N THR A 257 -6.41 21.79 6.86
CA THR A 257 -6.14 22.05 5.46
C THR A 257 -5.04 21.12 4.98
N TRP A 258 -4.74 21.08 3.67
CA TRP A 258 -3.63 20.29 3.14
C TRP A 258 -2.27 20.59 3.83
N ARG A 259 -2.08 21.80 4.35
CA ARG A 259 -0.83 22.22 5.04
C ARG A 259 -0.58 21.49 6.34
N ASP A 260 -1.61 20.89 6.90
CA ASP A 260 -1.53 20.15 8.16
C ASP A 260 -1.03 18.70 7.97
N PHE A 261 -0.84 18.27 6.71
CA PHE A 261 -0.44 16.90 6.35
C PHE A 261 0.95 16.87 5.71
N ARG A 262 1.67 15.77 5.93
CA ARG A 262 2.85 15.43 5.15
C ARG A 262 2.48 14.69 3.87
N LEU A 263 1.56 13.75 3.97
CA LEU A 263 1.04 12.94 2.88
C LEU A 263 -0.48 13.03 2.82
N LEU A 264 -1.04 13.19 1.63
CA LEU A 264 -2.48 13.29 1.43
C LEU A 264 -2.92 12.56 0.15
N LYS A 265 -3.90 11.64 0.28
CA LYS A 265 -4.33 10.82 -0.88
C LYS A 265 -5.23 11.59 -1.84
N TYR A 266 -6.24 12.26 -1.30
CA TYR A 266 -7.24 13.01 -2.07
C TYR A 266 -7.36 14.43 -1.51
N PRO A 267 -6.40 15.32 -1.82
CA PRO A 267 -6.49 16.71 -1.41
C PRO A 267 -7.64 17.40 -2.13
N VAL A 268 -8.38 18.22 -1.40
CA VAL A 268 -9.47 19.07 -1.95
C VAL A 268 -9.01 20.50 -2.12
N THR A 269 -8.14 20.97 -1.22
CA THR A 269 -7.69 22.36 -1.16
C THR A 269 -6.23 22.56 -1.60
N ALA A 270 -5.49 21.47 -1.85
CA ALA A 270 -4.10 21.56 -2.30
C ALA A 270 -4.00 22.06 -3.75
N PRO A 271 -2.93 22.82 -4.09
CA PRO A 271 -2.69 23.31 -5.45
C PRO A 271 -2.37 22.19 -6.46
#